data_c43a44ee59ee9d2d4f5a8e3c22941040
#
_entry.id   c43a44ee59ee9d2d4f5a8e3c22941040
#
_cell.length_a   1.000
_cell.length_b   1.000
_cell.length_c   1.000
_cell.angle_alpha   90.00
_cell.angle_beta   90.00
_cell.angle_gamma   90.00
#
_symmetry.space_group_name_H-M   'P 1'
#
loop_
_entity.id
_entity.type
_entity.pdbx_description
1 polymer ?
#
loop_
_entity_poly.entity_id
_entity_poly.type
_entity_poly.pdbx_seq_one_letter_code
_entity_poly.pdbx_strand_id
1 'polypeptide(L)'
;MTPKIDILIFGAHPDDIELGCGGTILSEIENGKTVGLVDLTAGELGTRGSAEKRKQETDKASKILGVDFRLNLGMKDGFIKNDENSQYEIIKLIRKYQPDIIICNAPDDRHIDHAEASKLVVSASFLSGLVKIRTEIDNNIQNRWRPKNVYHYIPVSYTHLTLPTIC
;
A
#
# COMPACT_ATOMS: atom_id res chain seq x y z
N MET A 1 1.59 -5.30 -22.59
CA MET A 1 1.10 -4.16 -21.78
C MET A 1 0.79 -4.68 -20.39
N THR A 2 1.26 -4.00 -19.35
CA THR A 2 0.86 -4.32 -17.96
C THR A 2 -0.62 -3.98 -17.80
N PRO A 3 -1.44 -4.87 -17.22
CA PRO A 3 -2.86 -4.57 -17.02
C PRO A 3 -3.02 -3.40 -16.05
N LYS A 4 -3.93 -2.48 -16.36
CA LYS A 4 -4.35 -1.42 -15.44
C LYS A 4 -5.05 -2.06 -14.24
N ILE A 5 -4.84 -1.50 -13.04
CA ILE A 5 -5.48 -1.93 -11.80
C ILE A 5 -6.39 -0.81 -11.30
N ASP A 6 -7.61 -1.13 -10.85
CA ASP A 6 -8.53 -0.11 -10.33
C ASP A 6 -8.07 0.43 -8.99
N ILE A 7 -7.62 -0.44 -8.09
CA ILE A 7 -7.25 -0.10 -6.72
C ILE A 7 -5.86 -0.66 -6.41
N LEU A 8 -4.95 0.18 -5.96
CA LEU A 8 -3.63 -0.21 -5.48
C LEU A 8 -3.51 0.14 -4.00
N ILE A 9 -3.21 -0.85 -3.16
CA ILE A 9 -3.22 -0.71 -1.70
C ILE A 9 -1.82 -0.91 -1.17
N PHE A 10 -1.39 0.00 -0.30
CA PHE A 10 -0.08 -0.04 0.34
C PHE A 10 -0.22 -0.30 1.83
N GLY A 11 0.59 -1.22 2.36
CA GLY A 11 0.77 -1.48 3.78
C GLY A 11 2.22 -1.30 4.20
N ALA A 12 2.47 -0.76 5.38
CA ALA A 12 3.83 -0.69 5.93
C ALA A 12 4.39 -2.09 6.15
N HIS A 13 3.58 -3.00 6.67
CA HIS A 13 3.95 -4.38 7.00
C HIS A 13 2.98 -5.39 6.38
N PRO A 14 3.43 -6.65 6.20
CA PRO A 14 2.54 -7.76 5.84
C PRO A 14 1.54 -8.02 6.98
N ASP A 15 0.28 -7.84 6.77
CA ASP A 15 -0.91 -7.95 7.63
C ASP A 15 -1.70 -6.62 7.78
N ASP A 16 -1.07 -5.47 7.66
CA ASP A 16 -1.73 -4.16 7.79
C ASP A 16 -2.95 -4.03 6.87
N ILE A 17 -2.80 -4.46 5.62
CA ILE A 17 -3.83 -4.33 4.58
C ILE A 17 -5.03 -5.20 4.92
N GLU A 18 -4.79 -6.46 5.28
CA GLU A 18 -5.85 -7.40 5.65
C GLU A 18 -6.63 -6.91 6.86
N LEU A 19 -5.91 -6.45 7.88
CA LEU A 19 -6.50 -5.95 9.13
C LEU A 19 -7.23 -4.62 8.92
N GLY A 20 -6.68 -3.74 8.09
CA GLY A 20 -7.19 -2.39 7.89
C GLY A 20 -8.34 -2.29 6.89
N CYS A 21 -8.30 -3.07 5.80
CA CYS A 21 -9.26 -2.95 4.70
C CYS A 21 -9.62 -4.27 3.97
N GLY A 22 -9.37 -5.43 4.58
CA GLY A 22 -9.68 -6.73 3.96
C GLY A 22 -11.14 -6.87 3.52
N GLY A 23 -12.09 -6.39 4.31
CA GLY A 23 -13.51 -6.39 3.94
C GLY A 23 -13.81 -5.49 2.73
N THR A 24 -13.14 -4.34 2.63
CA THR A 24 -13.26 -3.44 1.47
C THR A 24 -12.71 -4.11 0.22
N ILE A 25 -11.57 -4.80 0.31
CA ILE A 25 -10.96 -5.53 -0.81
C ILE A 25 -11.93 -6.58 -1.35
N LEU A 26 -12.50 -7.42 -0.48
CA LEU A 26 -13.44 -8.45 -0.88
C LEU A 26 -14.67 -7.86 -1.58
N SER A 27 -15.24 -6.80 -1.01
CA SER A 27 -16.40 -6.11 -1.59
C SER A 27 -16.09 -5.51 -2.97
N GLU A 28 -14.93 -4.88 -3.14
CA GLU A 28 -14.56 -4.27 -4.43
C GLU A 28 -14.26 -5.33 -5.49
N ILE A 29 -13.66 -6.46 -5.12
CA ILE A 29 -13.44 -7.60 -6.03
C ILE A 29 -14.78 -8.22 -6.44
N GLU A 30 -15.73 -8.39 -5.51
CA GLU A 30 -17.08 -8.84 -5.83
C GLU A 30 -17.79 -7.90 -6.80
N ASN A 31 -17.50 -6.60 -6.73
CA ASN A 31 -17.99 -5.58 -7.68
C ASN A 31 -17.20 -5.56 -9.01
N GLY A 32 -16.32 -6.52 -9.25
CA GLY A 32 -15.57 -6.67 -10.50
C GLY A 32 -14.35 -5.73 -10.62
N LYS A 33 -13.86 -5.17 -9.52
CA LYS A 33 -12.66 -4.35 -9.51
C LYS A 33 -11.40 -5.18 -9.44
N THR A 34 -10.35 -4.71 -10.10
CA THR A 34 -9.01 -5.27 -10.01
C THR A 34 -8.23 -4.60 -8.87
N VAL A 35 -7.59 -5.43 -8.02
CA VAL A 35 -6.93 -4.97 -6.80
C VAL A 35 -5.51 -5.52 -6.71
N GLY A 36 -4.53 -4.62 -6.56
CA GLY A 36 -3.14 -4.97 -6.28
C GLY A 36 -2.72 -4.56 -4.87
N LEU A 37 -1.90 -5.39 -4.22
CA LEU A 37 -1.35 -5.11 -2.89
C LEU A 37 0.16 -4.88 -2.95
N VAL A 38 0.64 -3.97 -2.11
CA VAL A 38 2.06 -3.66 -1.96
C VAL A 38 2.42 -3.53 -0.48
N ASP A 39 3.21 -4.46 0.02
CA ASP A 39 3.85 -4.32 1.33
C ASP A 39 5.14 -3.51 1.17
N LEU A 40 5.36 -2.51 2.00
CA LEU A 40 6.58 -1.71 1.94
C LEU A 40 7.78 -2.45 2.53
N THR A 41 7.57 -3.19 3.63
CA THR A 41 8.60 -3.99 4.32
C THR A 41 8.22 -5.47 4.36
N ALA A 42 9.13 -6.32 4.79
CA ALA A 42 8.84 -7.72 5.06
C ALA A 42 8.43 -7.98 6.54
N GLY A 43 8.35 -6.93 7.36
CA GLY A 43 8.04 -7.03 8.79
C GLY A 43 9.12 -7.79 9.56
N GLU A 44 10.40 -7.65 9.16
CA GLU A 44 11.52 -8.46 9.65
C GLU A 44 11.90 -8.19 11.11
N LEU A 45 11.48 -7.08 11.69
CA LEU A 45 11.66 -6.78 13.12
C LEU A 45 10.56 -7.36 14.02
N GLY A 46 9.55 -8.00 13.43
CA GLY A 46 8.48 -8.62 14.19
C GLY A 46 8.99 -9.72 15.13
N THR A 47 8.53 -9.72 16.38
CA THR A 47 8.98 -10.64 17.42
C THR A 47 8.44 -12.07 17.27
N ARG A 48 7.44 -12.28 16.43
CA ARG A 48 6.79 -13.59 16.22
C ARG A 48 6.89 -14.02 14.77
N GLY A 49 7.28 -15.30 14.55
CA GLY A 49 7.43 -15.89 13.23
C GLY A 49 8.80 -15.63 12.58
N SER A 50 8.92 -16.05 11.33
CA SER A 50 10.09 -15.77 10.48
C SER A 50 9.63 -15.08 9.20
N ALA A 51 10.56 -14.48 8.45
CA ALA A 51 10.24 -13.87 7.15
C ALA A 51 9.58 -14.88 6.17
N GLU A 52 10.06 -16.15 6.17
CA GLU A 52 9.48 -17.23 5.35
C GLU A 52 8.04 -17.53 5.76
N LYS A 53 7.78 -17.61 7.07
CA LYS A 53 6.44 -17.87 7.59
C LYS A 53 5.49 -16.73 7.23
N ARG A 54 5.90 -15.48 7.43
CA ARG A 54 5.13 -14.29 7.03
C ARG A 54 4.85 -14.30 5.54
N LYS A 55 5.84 -14.62 4.70
CA LYS A 55 5.64 -14.75 3.26
C LYS A 55 4.59 -15.82 2.92
N GLN A 56 4.63 -16.98 3.55
CA GLN A 56 3.62 -18.02 3.35
C GLN A 56 2.22 -17.59 3.78
N GLU A 57 2.12 -16.82 4.87
CA GLU A 57 0.87 -16.26 5.37
C GLU A 57 0.31 -15.22 4.39
N THR A 58 1.12 -14.30 3.88
CA THR A 58 0.70 -13.31 2.88
C THR A 58 0.32 -13.95 1.54
N ASP A 59 1.03 -14.98 1.10
CA ASP A 59 0.68 -15.72 -0.13
C ASP A 59 -0.69 -16.41 0.00
N LYS A 60 -1.00 -16.95 1.18
CA LYS A 60 -2.32 -17.55 1.47
C LYS A 60 -3.40 -16.49 1.57
N ALA A 61 -3.15 -15.39 2.29
CA ALA A 61 -4.08 -14.28 2.43
C ALA A 61 -4.45 -13.69 1.07
N SER A 62 -3.46 -13.46 0.20
CA SER A 62 -3.67 -12.96 -1.16
C SER A 62 -4.58 -13.87 -1.99
N LYS A 63 -4.42 -15.19 -1.87
CA LYS A 63 -5.29 -16.17 -2.55
C LYS A 63 -6.72 -16.15 -2.01
N ILE A 64 -6.89 -16.02 -0.69
CA ILE A 64 -8.20 -15.95 -0.05
C ILE A 64 -8.92 -14.64 -0.45
N LEU A 65 -8.21 -13.52 -0.48
CA LEU A 65 -8.74 -12.23 -0.90
C LEU A 65 -9.05 -12.17 -2.40
N GLY A 66 -8.39 -13.00 -3.23
CA GLY A 66 -8.59 -13.01 -4.68
C GLY A 66 -7.97 -11.83 -5.40
N VAL A 67 -6.92 -11.22 -4.85
CA VAL A 67 -6.24 -10.05 -5.44
C VAL A 67 -5.43 -10.44 -6.68
N ASP A 68 -5.28 -9.50 -7.62
CA ASP A 68 -4.58 -9.74 -8.89
C ASP A 68 -3.08 -9.96 -8.69
N PHE A 69 -2.48 -9.27 -7.74
CA PHE A 69 -1.08 -9.48 -7.34
C PHE A 69 -0.80 -8.93 -5.94
N ARG A 70 0.30 -9.40 -5.35
CA ARG A 70 0.93 -8.82 -4.17
C ARG A 70 2.42 -8.68 -4.39
N LEU A 71 2.98 -7.52 -4.07
CA LEU A 71 4.41 -7.20 -4.14
C LEU A 71 4.92 -6.81 -2.77
N ASN A 72 6.22 -7.00 -2.55
CA ASN A 72 6.92 -6.45 -1.40
C ASN A 72 8.11 -5.62 -1.90
N LEU A 73 8.26 -4.38 -1.41
CA LEU A 73 9.32 -3.47 -1.83
C LEU A 73 10.63 -3.69 -1.07
N GLY A 74 10.63 -4.48 -0.01
CA GLY A 74 11.82 -4.79 0.77
C GLY A 74 12.45 -3.58 1.45
N MET A 75 11.65 -2.56 1.77
CA MET A 75 12.12 -1.43 2.59
C MET A 75 12.45 -1.94 3.99
N LYS A 76 13.30 -1.23 4.70
CA LYS A 76 13.75 -1.64 6.03
C LYS A 76 12.66 -1.39 7.07
N ASP A 77 12.21 -2.46 7.71
CA ASP A 77 11.23 -2.44 8.80
C ASP A 77 11.72 -1.57 9.97
N GLY A 78 10.85 -0.76 10.56
CA GLY A 78 11.16 0.22 11.59
C GLY A 78 11.89 1.49 11.09
N PHE A 79 12.20 1.57 9.78
CA PHE A 79 13.00 2.66 9.21
C PHE A 79 12.49 3.14 7.85
N ILE A 80 11.18 3.04 7.61
CA ILE A 80 10.58 3.61 6.40
C ILE A 80 10.87 5.11 6.35
N LYS A 81 11.27 5.60 5.17
CA LYS A 81 11.58 7.01 4.94
C LYS A 81 10.83 7.57 3.77
N ASN A 82 10.28 8.77 3.94
CA ASN A 82 9.74 9.55 2.84
C ASN A 82 10.87 10.32 2.14
N ASP A 83 11.79 9.61 1.52
CA ASP A 83 12.89 10.17 0.74
C ASP A 83 12.70 9.94 -0.77
N GLU A 84 13.57 10.58 -1.56
CA GLU A 84 13.48 10.55 -3.01
C GLU A 84 13.54 9.11 -3.58
N ASN A 85 14.44 8.28 -3.06
CA ASN A 85 14.60 6.91 -3.54
C ASN A 85 13.33 6.08 -3.29
N SER A 86 12.79 6.14 -2.07
CA SER A 86 11.55 5.45 -1.68
C SER A 86 10.36 5.95 -2.50
N GLN A 87 10.28 7.26 -2.74
CA GLN A 87 9.24 7.86 -3.58
C GLN A 87 9.30 7.33 -5.02
N TYR A 88 10.51 7.24 -5.61
CA TYR A 88 10.68 6.72 -6.97
C TYR A 88 10.19 5.28 -7.11
N GLU A 89 10.41 4.41 -6.14
CA GLU A 89 9.91 3.03 -6.19
C GLU A 89 8.37 2.98 -6.24
N ILE A 90 7.71 3.80 -5.44
CA ILE A 90 6.24 3.89 -5.45
C ILE A 90 5.73 4.56 -6.74
N ILE A 91 6.38 5.63 -7.21
CA ILE A 91 6.03 6.29 -8.48
C ILE A 91 6.06 5.32 -9.65
N LYS A 92 7.09 4.47 -9.72
CA LYS A 92 7.20 3.42 -10.75
C LYS A 92 6.00 2.47 -10.72
N LEU A 93 5.57 2.02 -9.54
CA LEU A 93 4.41 1.14 -9.41
C LEU A 93 3.12 1.85 -9.82
N ILE A 94 2.89 3.07 -9.36
CA ILE A 94 1.71 3.86 -9.73
C ILE A 94 1.63 4.04 -11.24
N ARG A 95 2.74 4.36 -11.90
CA ARG A 95 2.79 4.53 -13.35
C ARG A 95 2.67 3.22 -14.13
N LYS A 96 3.17 2.13 -13.55
CA LYS A 96 3.06 0.80 -14.14
C LYS A 96 1.63 0.30 -14.14
N TYR A 97 0.95 0.41 -13.01
CA TYR A 97 -0.39 -0.18 -12.82
C TYR A 97 -1.53 0.81 -13.02
N GLN A 98 -1.26 2.11 -13.05
CA GLN A 98 -2.20 3.19 -13.34
C GLN A 98 -3.51 3.11 -12.52
N PRO A 99 -3.44 2.97 -11.18
CA PRO A 99 -4.63 2.85 -10.35
C PRO A 99 -5.46 4.15 -10.35
N ASP A 100 -6.79 4.01 -10.33
CA ASP A 100 -7.68 5.15 -10.10
C ASP A 100 -7.74 5.51 -8.61
N ILE A 101 -7.63 4.51 -7.74
CA ILE A 101 -7.68 4.64 -6.28
C ILE A 101 -6.41 4.09 -5.65
N ILE A 102 -5.88 4.82 -4.69
CA ILE A 102 -4.85 4.33 -3.75
C ILE A 102 -5.45 4.28 -2.35
N ILE A 103 -5.11 3.23 -1.60
CA ILE A 103 -5.42 3.11 -0.19
C ILE A 103 -4.11 2.85 0.56
N CYS A 104 -3.89 3.49 1.71
CA CYS A 104 -2.66 3.32 2.49
C CYS A 104 -2.92 3.51 4.00
N ASN A 105 -1.88 3.31 4.82
CA ASN A 105 -1.93 3.50 6.26
C ASN A 105 -2.43 4.90 6.65
N ALA A 106 -2.95 5.05 7.86
CA ALA A 106 -3.37 6.33 8.40
C ALA A 106 -2.18 7.32 8.54
N PRO A 107 -2.43 8.64 8.37
CA PRO A 107 -1.37 9.65 8.48
C PRO A 107 -0.89 9.87 9.92
N ASP A 108 -1.66 9.44 10.90
CA ASP A 108 -1.32 9.47 12.33
C ASP A 108 -1.60 8.10 12.94
N ASP A 109 -0.59 7.50 13.54
CA ASP A 109 -0.62 6.16 14.12
C ASP A 109 0.46 6.04 15.20
N ARG A 110 0.23 5.18 16.19
CA ARG A 110 1.23 4.86 17.20
C ARG A 110 2.48 4.17 16.63
N HIS A 111 2.34 3.45 15.50
CA HIS A 111 3.46 2.81 14.83
C HIS A 111 4.14 3.80 13.89
N ILE A 112 5.43 4.04 14.13
CA ILE A 112 6.19 5.05 13.39
C ILE A 112 6.17 4.80 11.87
N ASP A 113 6.27 3.55 11.44
CA ASP A 113 6.28 3.20 10.03
C ASP A 113 4.93 3.47 9.34
N HIS A 114 3.79 3.35 10.03
CA HIS A 114 2.48 3.60 9.44
C HIS A 114 2.34 5.06 9.00
N ALA A 115 2.71 5.99 9.88
CA ALA A 115 2.66 7.41 9.56
C ALA A 115 3.66 7.79 8.44
N GLU A 116 4.87 7.22 8.46
CA GLU A 116 5.86 7.45 7.41
C GLU A 116 5.45 6.80 6.07
N ALA A 117 4.89 5.59 6.09
CA ALA A 117 4.31 4.95 4.91
C ALA A 117 3.20 5.80 4.28
N SER A 118 2.30 6.33 5.11
CA SER A 118 1.25 7.24 4.65
C SER A 118 1.82 8.47 3.93
N LYS A 119 2.76 9.18 4.57
CA LYS A 119 3.41 10.36 3.98
C LYS A 119 4.12 10.03 2.68
N LEU A 120 4.83 8.90 2.64
CA LEU A 120 5.56 8.42 1.48
C LEU A 120 4.60 8.15 0.30
N VAL A 121 3.54 7.39 0.52
CA VAL A 121 2.57 7.02 -0.52
C VAL A 121 1.82 8.24 -1.04
N VAL A 122 1.41 9.17 -0.16
CA VAL A 122 0.74 10.42 -0.56
C VAL A 122 1.68 11.30 -1.40
N SER A 123 2.93 11.47 -0.97
CA SER A 123 3.94 12.23 -1.72
C SER A 123 4.18 11.63 -3.10
N ALA A 124 4.39 10.32 -3.17
CA ALA A 124 4.61 9.60 -4.43
C ALA A 124 3.39 9.67 -5.36
N SER A 125 2.17 9.60 -4.81
CA SER A 125 0.92 9.74 -5.58
C SER A 125 0.79 11.10 -6.25
N PHE A 126 1.21 12.17 -5.57
CA PHE A 126 1.28 13.50 -6.17
C PHE A 126 2.36 13.57 -7.26
N LEU A 127 3.57 13.14 -6.94
CA LEU A 127 4.74 13.22 -7.81
C LEU A 127 4.57 12.38 -9.09
N SER A 128 3.89 11.23 -9.01
CA SER A 128 3.64 10.35 -10.15
C SER A 128 2.87 11.02 -11.30
N GLY A 129 2.11 12.08 -10.99
CA GLY A 129 1.41 12.91 -11.98
C GLY A 129 2.27 13.98 -12.65
N LEU A 130 3.50 14.22 -12.19
CA LEU A 130 4.35 15.29 -12.71
C LEU A 130 5.14 14.82 -13.95
N VAL A 131 5.04 15.57 -15.06
CA VAL A 131 5.71 15.25 -16.33
C VAL A 131 7.24 15.27 -16.20
N LYS A 132 7.77 16.17 -15.37
CA LYS A 132 9.22 16.34 -15.21
C LYS A 132 9.89 15.26 -14.35
N ILE A 133 9.13 14.54 -13.53
CA ILE A 133 9.62 13.33 -12.86
C ILE A 133 9.69 12.22 -13.88
N ARG A 134 10.88 11.72 -14.17
CA ARG A 134 11.11 10.67 -15.17
C ARG A 134 11.36 9.35 -14.47
N THR A 135 10.63 8.33 -14.88
CA THR A 135 10.81 6.95 -14.43
C THR A 135 10.84 6.01 -15.61
N GLU A 136 11.54 4.89 -15.46
CA GLU A 136 11.60 3.82 -16.47
C GLU A 136 11.52 2.45 -15.82
N ILE A 137 10.98 1.50 -16.54
CA ILE A 137 10.99 0.06 -16.20
C ILE A 137 11.38 -0.69 -17.47
N ASP A 138 12.32 -1.62 -17.34
CA ASP A 138 12.80 -2.44 -18.46
C ASP A 138 13.21 -1.60 -19.70
N ASN A 139 13.94 -0.51 -19.48
CA ASN A 139 14.38 0.47 -20.48
C ASN A 139 13.22 1.19 -21.20
N ASN A 140 12.02 1.14 -20.67
CA ASN A 140 10.87 1.85 -21.21
C ASN A 140 10.50 3.03 -20.30
N ILE A 141 10.45 4.23 -20.90
CA ILE A 141 10.00 5.44 -20.20
C ILE A 141 8.52 5.30 -19.85
N GLN A 142 8.18 5.55 -18.59
CA GLN A 142 6.80 5.50 -18.12
C GLN A 142 6.09 6.85 -18.34
N ASN A 143 4.86 6.77 -18.81
CA ASN A 143 3.96 7.92 -18.85
C ASN A 143 3.55 8.34 -17.44
N ARG A 144 3.36 9.66 -17.23
CA ARG A 144 2.80 10.15 -15.98
C ARG A 144 1.44 9.54 -15.71
N TRP A 145 1.14 9.30 -14.46
CA TRP A 145 -0.18 8.89 -13.99
C TRP A 145 -0.45 9.51 -12.64
N ARG A 146 -1.66 10.04 -12.42
CA ARG A 146 -2.09 10.53 -11.12
C ARG A 146 -3.36 9.80 -10.71
N PRO A 147 -3.34 9.09 -9.58
CA PRO A 147 -4.55 8.51 -8.99
C PRO A 147 -5.61 9.60 -8.74
N LYS A 148 -6.87 9.24 -8.87
CA LYS A 148 -7.98 10.18 -8.65
C LYS A 148 -8.20 10.46 -7.17
N ASN A 149 -8.03 9.40 -6.34
CA ASN A 149 -8.27 9.45 -4.90
C ASN A 149 -7.18 8.69 -4.15
N VAL A 150 -6.83 9.20 -2.96
CA VAL A 150 -6.01 8.50 -1.98
C VAL A 150 -6.82 8.43 -0.69
N TYR A 151 -7.06 7.22 -0.21
CA TYR A 151 -7.76 6.94 1.02
C TYR A 151 -6.80 6.35 2.06
N HIS A 152 -7.19 6.45 3.32
CA HIS A 152 -6.45 5.90 4.44
C HIS A 152 -7.32 4.90 5.19
N TYR A 153 -6.78 3.72 5.50
CA TYR A 153 -7.41 2.80 6.42
C TYR A 153 -6.96 3.08 7.86
N ILE A 154 -7.86 2.86 8.80
CA ILE A 154 -7.57 3.01 10.23
C ILE A 154 -7.07 1.66 10.73
N PRO A 155 -5.87 1.58 11.32
CA PRO A 155 -5.37 0.33 11.87
C PRO A 155 -6.22 -0.13 13.05
N VAL A 156 -6.38 -1.43 13.19
CA VAL A 156 -7.25 -2.10 14.19
C VAL A 156 -6.91 -1.73 15.64
N SER A 157 -5.73 -1.22 15.89
CA SER A 157 -5.28 -0.84 17.24
C SER A 157 -6.00 0.35 17.87
N TYR A 158 -6.80 1.08 17.09
CA TYR A 158 -7.64 2.19 17.57
C TYR A 158 -9.13 1.83 17.66
N THR A 159 -9.47 0.61 17.98
CA THR A 159 -10.87 0.16 18.10
C THR A 159 -11.60 0.69 19.33
N HIS A 160 -11.06 1.65 20.06
CA HIS A 160 -11.81 2.44 21.02
C HIS A 160 -12.34 3.71 20.35
N LEU A 161 -13.39 3.55 19.55
CA LEU A 161 -14.29 4.67 19.29
C LEU A 161 -14.91 5.04 20.63
N THR A 162 -14.35 6.04 21.29
CA THR A 162 -15.07 6.78 22.31
C THR A 162 -16.20 7.50 21.57
N LEU A 163 -17.37 6.87 21.53
CA LEU A 163 -18.59 7.59 21.18
C LEU A 163 -18.68 8.78 22.13
N PRO A 164 -18.92 10.01 21.62
CA PRO A 164 -19.18 11.13 22.51
C PRO A 164 -20.35 10.74 23.38
N THR A 165 -20.13 10.71 24.69
CA THR A 165 -21.18 10.56 25.68
C THR A 165 -22.07 11.80 25.52
N ILE A 166 -23.22 11.63 24.89
CA ILE A 166 -24.23 12.68 24.89
C ILE A 166 -24.80 12.67 26.33
N CYS A 167 -24.42 13.68 27.12
CA CYS A 167 -25.10 14.03 28.35
C CYS A 167 -26.36 14.79 28.03
#